data_0b0161f08400bbd0b172c83b52c38d8c
#
_entry.id   0b0161f08400bbd0b172c83b52c38d8c
#
_cell.length_a   1.000
_cell.length_b   1.000
_cell.length_c   1.000
_cell.angle_alpha   90.00
_cell.angle_beta   90.00
_cell.angle_gamma   90.00
#
_symmetry.space_group_name_H-M   'P 1'
#
loop_
_entity.id
_entity.type
_entity.pdbx_description
1 polymer ?
#
loop_
_entity_poly.entity_id
_entity_poly.type
_entity_poly.pdbx_seq_one_letter_code
_entity_poly.pdbx_strand_id
1 'polypeptide(L)'
;MHPKLQVQQATELLQRVLLLVHPADREVSAFFREHKALGAKDRAILAETTFRVLRQRLVLQHLAQSGQGPLARRLVLLAWQGSDAYLKAAVTEAEWAWLQQVRALDVASLPERVRANMPPWLLERLQSVLGQGLWPFLQAMEEPAPLDLRVNTFKAKREAVLAEFEAQGFPCVSTPHSPLGIRLQ
;
A
#
# COMPACT_ATOMS: atom_id res chain seq x y z
N MET A 1 -17.77 -9.04 5.60
CA MET A 1 -17.31 -9.25 7.01
C MET A 1 -17.79 -8.11 7.89
N HIS A 2 -17.87 -8.32 9.24
CA HIS A 2 -18.22 -7.23 10.16
C HIS A 2 -17.06 -6.20 10.26
N PRO A 3 -17.32 -4.87 10.24
CA PRO A 3 -16.28 -3.83 10.22
C PRO A 3 -15.22 -3.95 11.32
N LYS A 4 -15.64 -4.15 12.57
CA LYS A 4 -14.69 -4.30 13.70
C LYS A 4 -13.73 -5.49 13.51
N LEU A 5 -14.24 -6.61 13.02
CA LEU A 5 -13.43 -7.81 12.76
C LEU A 5 -12.43 -7.56 11.63
N GLN A 6 -12.82 -6.84 10.57
CA GLN A 6 -11.92 -6.54 9.46
C GLN A 6 -10.76 -5.65 9.90
N VAL A 7 -11.01 -4.59 10.69
CA VAL A 7 -9.96 -3.73 11.25
C VAL A 7 -9.07 -4.52 12.23
N GLN A 8 -9.65 -5.42 13.03
CA GLN A 8 -8.89 -6.30 13.92
C GLN A 8 -7.94 -7.22 13.14
N GLN A 9 -8.43 -7.89 12.10
CA GLN A 9 -7.60 -8.76 11.25
C GLN A 9 -6.55 -8.00 10.47
N ALA A 10 -6.86 -6.79 9.97
CA ALA A 10 -5.85 -5.92 9.37
C ALA A 10 -4.75 -5.54 10.38
N THR A 11 -5.12 -5.27 11.63
CA THR A 11 -4.16 -4.98 12.71
C THR A 11 -3.29 -6.18 13.02
N GLU A 12 -3.86 -7.37 13.10
CA GLU A 12 -3.11 -8.62 13.34
C GLU A 12 -2.15 -8.94 12.19
N LEU A 13 -2.62 -8.83 10.94
CA LEU A 13 -1.78 -9.00 9.76
C LEU A 13 -0.60 -8.02 9.77
N LEU A 14 -0.88 -6.73 10.02
CA LEU A 14 0.16 -5.71 10.09
C LEU A 14 1.19 -6.00 11.21
N GLN A 15 0.74 -6.44 12.38
CA GLN A 15 1.66 -6.82 13.47
C GLN A 15 2.63 -7.91 13.04
N ARG A 16 2.16 -8.96 12.34
CA ARG A 16 3.03 -10.02 11.81
C ARG A 16 4.04 -9.48 10.79
N VAL A 17 3.58 -8.68 9.85
CA VAL A 17 4.43 -8.11 8.80
C VAL A 17 5.48 -7.17 9.38
N LEU A 18 5.16 -6.37 10.39
CA LEU A 18 6.09 -5.44 11.03
C LEU A 18 7.20 -6.11 11.85
N LEU A 19 7.10 -7.39 12.16
CA LEU A 19 8.20 -8.15 12.75
C LEU A 19 9.38 -8.30 11.76
N LEU A 20 9.15 -8.18 10.46
CA LEU A 20 10.14 -8.26 9.39
C LEU A 20 10.98 -9.55 9.40
N VAL A 21 10.43 -10.64 9.93
CA VAL A 21 11.08 -11.96 9.96
C VAL A 21 11.09 -12.60 8.57
N HIS A 22 10.01 -12.38 7.81
CA HIS A 22 9.86 -12.86 6.44
C HIS A 22 9.44 -11.72 5.50
N PRO A 23 9.59 -11.89 4.17
CA PRO A 23 9.04 -10.96 3.19
C PRO A 23 7.54 -10.72 3.40
N ALA A 24 7.10 -9.47 3.22
CA ALA A 24 5.72 -9.07 3.52
C ALA A 24 4.68 -9.85 2.72
N ASP A 25 4.94 -10.12 1.45
CA ASP A 25 4.08 -10.92 0.56
C ASP A 25 3.90 -12.37 1.05
N ARG A 26 4.97 -12.95 1.61
CA ARG A 26 4.93 -14.28 2.23
C ARG A 26 4.05 -14.29 3.49
N GLU A 27 4.19 -13.29 4.35
CA GLU A 27 3.37 -13.15 5.56
C GLU A 27 1.89 -12.92 5.23
N VAL A 28 1.60 -12.05 4.27
CA VAL A 28 0.24 -11.80 3.77
C VAL A 28 -0.38 -13.08 3.21
N SER A 29 0.38 -13.83 2.39
CA SER A 29 -0.08 -15.09 1.82
C SER A 29 -0.30 -16.16 2.87
N ALA A 30 0.55 -16.26 3.89
CA ALA A 30 0.40 -17.18 5.02
C ALA A 30 -0.86 -16.83 5.81
N PHE A 31 -1.04 -15.56 6.17
CA PHE A 31 -2.22 -15.09 6.88
C PHE A 31 -3.53 -15.45 6.16
N PHE A 32 -3.59 -15.27 4.84
CA PHE A 32 -4.79 -15.61 4.07
C PHE A 32 -5.06 -17.10 3.95
N ARG A 33 -4.03 -17.96 4.03
CA ARG A 33 -4.20 -19.41 4.11
C ARG A 33 -4.78 -19.85 5.45
N GLU A 34 -4.41 -19.17 6.53
CA GLU A 34 -4.93 -19.40 7.89
C GLU A 34 -6.36 -18.88 8.02
N HIS A 35 -6.70 -17.76 7.39
CA HIS A 35 -7.99 -17.09 7.47
C HIS A 35 -8.86 -17.36 6.22
N LYS A 36 -9.25 -18.61 6.00
CA LYS A 36 -9.99 -19.05 4.80
C LYS A 36 -11.36 -18.40 4.62
N ALA A 37 -11.96 -17.92 5.71
CA ALA A 37 -13.26 -17.21 5.70
C ALA A 37 -13.19 -15.81 5.07
N LEU A 38 -11.98 -15.25 4.82
CA LEU A 38 -11.79 -13.97 4.16
C LEU A 38 -12.16 -14.07 2.68
N GLY A 39 -13.17 -13.29 2.25
CA GLY A 39 -13.52 -13.13 0.84
C GLY A 39 -12.47 -12.33 0.07
N ALA A 40 -12.52 -12.37 -1.27
CA ALA A 40 -11.54 -11.69 -2.13
C ALA A 40 -11.47 -10.17 -1.83
N LYS A 41 -12.61 -9.50 -1.64
CA LYS A 41 -12.67 -8.08 -1.32
C LYS A 41 -12.03 -7.76 0.03
N ASP A 42 -12.27 -8.59 1.06
CA ASP A 42 -11.65 -8.41 2.37
C ASP A 42 -10.13 -8.56 2.29
N ARG A 43 -9.65 -9.61 1.60
CA ARG A 43 -8.22 -9.85 1.38
C ARG A 43 -7.55 -8.67 0.67
N ALA A 44 -8.19 -8.11 -0.36
CA ALA A 44 -7.66 -6.95 -1.07
C ALA A 44 -7.50 -5.75 -0.12
N ILE A 45 -8.52 -5.41 0.67
CA ILE A 45 -8.46 -4.29 1.63
C ILE A 45 -7.35 -4.50 2.67
N LEU A 46 -7.24 -5.70 3.24
CA LEU A 46 -6.21 -6.03 4.23
C LEU A 46 -4.79 -5.92 3.63
N ALA A 47 -4.58 -6.48 2.44
CA ALA A 47 -3.30 -6.44 1.75
C ALA A 47 -2.91 -5.00 1.40
N GLU A 48 -3.80 -4.24 0.74
CA GLU A 48 -3.53 -2.87 0.33
C GLU A 48 -3.26 -1.95 1.53
N THR A 49 -4.04 -2.10 2.62
CA THR A 49 -3.80 -1.36 3.87
C THR A 49 -2.41 -1.67 4.42
N THR A 50 -2.02 -2.95 4.45
CA THR A 50 -0.71 -3.38 4.95
C THR A 50 0.43 -2.84 4.08
N PHE A 51 0.34 -2.97 2.76
CA PHE A 51 1.37 -2.48 1.84
C PHE A 51 1.45 -0.95 1.83
N ARG A 52 0.34 -0.23 2.02
CA ARG A 52 0.38 1.22 2.21
C ARG A 52 1.14 1.61 3.46
N VAL A 53 0.94 0.91 4.59
CA VAL A 53 1.75 1.15 5.79
C VAL A 53 3.23 0.96 5.51
N LEU A 54 3.62 -0.08 4.78
CA LEU A 54 5.03 -0.33 4.45
C LEU A 54 5.60 0.76 3.55
N ARG A 55 4.88 1.18 2.52
CA ARG A 55 5.32 2.24 1.60
C ARG A 55 5.47 3.60 2.27
N GLN A 56 4.56 3.95 3.19
CA GLN A 56 4.52 5.26 3.85
C GLN A 56 4.89 5.16 5.34
N ARG A 57 5.78 4.24 5.68
CA ARG A 57 6.03 3.84 7.07
C ARG A 57 6.42 4.99 7.97
N LEU A 58 7.38 5.81 7.57
CA LEU A 58 7.92 6.88 8.43
C LEU A 58 6.90 8.01 8.62
N VAL A 59 6.19 8.38 7.56
CA VAL A 59 5.11 9.39 7.63
C VAL A 59 3.99 8.89 8.54
N LEU A 60 3.50 7.67 8.32
CA LEU A 60 2.40 7.11 9.11
C LEU A 60 2.79 6.90 10.58
N GLN A 61 4.03 6.47 10.85
CA GLN A 61 4.54 6.37 12.23
C GLN A 61 4.62 7.73 12.92
N HIS A 62 5.02 8.79 12.22
CA HIS A 62 5.04 10.15 12.74
C HIS A 62 3.61 10.62 13.08
N LEU A 63 2.69 10.50 12.14
CA LEU A 63 1.29 10.89 12.32
C LEU A 63 0.61 10.10 13.45
N ALA A 64 0.95 8.82 13.59
CA ALA A 64 0.40 7.96 14.62
C ALA A 64 0.82 8.34 16.05
N GLN A 65 1.85 9.18 16.25
CA GLN A 65 2.32 9.59 17.59
C GLN A 65 1.26 10.35 18.39
N SER A 66 0.40 11.11 17.72
CA SER A 66 -0.68 11.86 18.38
C SER A 66 -1.86 11.02 18.84
N GLY A 67 -1.96 9.74 18.40
CA GLY A 67 -3.07 8.87 18.73
C GLY A 67 -2.83 8.01 19.98
N GLN A 68 -3.89 7.38 20.47
CA GLN A 68 -3.84 6.48 21.62
C GLN A 68 -4.02 5.01 21.20
N GLY A 69 -3.63 4.07 22.09
CA GLY A 69 -3.75 2.64 21.86
C GLY A 69 -2.58 2.03 21.06
N PRO A 70 -2.70 0.77 20.62
CA PRO A 70 -1.62 0.04 19.95
C PRO A 70 -1.19 0.69 18.63
N LEU A 71 0.13 0.82 18.41
CA LEU A 71 0.68 1.45 17.20
C LEU A 71 0.16 0.80 15.91
N ALA A 72 0.16 -0.54 15.84
CA ALA A 72 -0.30 -1.24 14.64
C ALA A 72 -1.76 -0.89 14.28
N ARG A 73 -2.65 -0.77 15.28
CA ARG A 73 -4.04 -0.33 15.05
C ARG A 73 -4.08 1.08 14.49
N ARG A 74 -3.35 2.03 15.08
CA ARG A 74 -3.28 3.42 14.59
C ARG A 74 -2.78 3.50 13.15
N LEU A 75 -1.75 2.72 12.81
CA LEU A 75 -1.23 2.63 11.43
C LEU A 75 -2.28 2.08 10.46
N VAL A 76 -3.02 1.03 10.85
CA VAL A 76 -4.13 0.50 10.04
C VAL A 76 -5.20 1.56 9.81
N LEU A 77 -5.61 2.30 10.85
CA LEU A 77 -6.63 3.35 10.72
C LEU A 77 -6.20 4.46 9.77
N LEU A 78 -4.94 4.91 9.85
CA LEU A 78 -4.37 5.94 8.98
C LEU A 78 -4.23 5.46 7.52
N ALA A 79 -3.86 4.20 7.32
CA ALA A 79 -3.61 3.61 6.00
C ALA A 79 -4.82 2.95 5.36
N TRP A 80 -5.99 2.96 6.01
CA TRP A 80 -7.17 2.21 5.59
C TRP A 80 -7.53 2.39 4.12
N GLN A 81 -7.76 1.29 3.41
CA GLN A 81 -8.10 1.24 1.99
C GLN A 81 -9.56 0.84 1.69
N GLY A 82 -10.35 0.62 2.73
CA GLY A 82 -11.79 0.45 2.60
C GLY A 82 -12.55 1.79 2.64
N SER A 83 -13.89 1.75 2.58
CA SER A 83 -14.69 2.97 2.67
C SER A 83 -14.66 3.58 4.07
N ASP A 84 -14.76 4.90 4.16
CA ASP A 84 -14.81 5.64 5.44
C ASP A 84 -16.07 5.32 6.25
N ALA A 85 -17.20 5.11 5.59
CA ALA A 85 -18.43 4.70 6.28
C ALA A 85 -18.24 3.37 7.01
N TYR A 86 -17.54 2.42 6.37
CA TYR A 86 -17.24 1.13 6.97
C TYR A 86 -16.22 1.25 8.10
N LEU A 87 -15.19 2.07 7.94
CA LEU A 87 -14.19 2.34 8.98
C LEU A 87 -14.83 3.00 10.20
N LYS A 88 -15.69 4.02 9.99
CA LYS A 88 -16.40 4.71 11.07
C LYS A 88 -17.23 3.75 11.94
N ALA A 89 -17.83 2.72 11.33
CA ALA A 89 -18.56 1.69 12.08
C ALA A 89 -17.66 0.73 12.88
N ALA A 90 -16.35 0.72 12.60
CA ALA A 90 -15.37 -0.16 13.23
C ALA A 90 -14.61 0.47 14.40
N VAL A 91 -14.61 1.79 14.50
CA VAL A 91 -13.80 2.57 15.44
C VAL A 91 -14.64 3.25 16.51
N THR A 92 -14.01 3.69 17.59
CA THR A 92 -14.66 4.53 18.60
C THR A 92 -14.79 5.98 18.11
N GLU A 93 -15.65 6.77 18.76
CA GLU A 93 -15.77 8.20 18.44
C GLU A 93 -14.44 8.95 18.63
N ALA A 94 -13.70 8.62 19.69
CA ALA A 94 -12.38 9.22 19.93
C ALA A 94 -11.37 8.86 18.84
N GLU A 95 -11.32 7.60 18.38
CA GLU A 95 -10.46 7.19 17.25
C GLU A 95 -10.87 7.89 15.95
N TRP A 96 -12.17 8.04 15.72
CA TRP A 96 -12.68 8.72 14.53
C TRP A 96 -12.33 10.22 14.54
N ALA A 97 -12.54 10.91 15.66
CA ALA A 97 -12.19 12.32 15.81
C ALA A 97 -10.68 12.55 15.61
N TRP A 98 -9.84 11.71 16.24
CA TRP A 98 -8.39 11.73 16.03
C TRP A 98 -8.02 11.53 14.56
N LEU A 99 -8.60 10.53 13.90
CA LEU A 99 -8.32 10.23 12.48
C LEU A 99 -8.68 11.42 11.58
N GLN A 100 -9.81 12.10 11.83
CA GLN A 100 -10.19 13.30 11.06
C GLN A 100 -9.20 14.46 11.29
N GLN A 101 -8.76 14.68 12.53
CA GLN A 101 -7.75 15.70 12.83
C GLN A 101 -6.43 15.42 12.11
N VAL A 102 -5.96 14.17 12.13
CA VAL A 102 -4.69 13.81 11.47
C VAL A 102 -4.81 13.90 9.95
N ARG A 103 -5.93 13.50 9.36
CA ARG A 103 -6.16 13.60 7.91
C ARG A 103 -6.28 15.04 7.40
N ALA A 104 -6.64 15.98 8.28
CA ALA A 104 -6.68 17.41 7.96
C ALA A 104 -5.30 18.09 7.98
N LEU A 105 -4.26 17.41 8.46
CA LEU A 105 -2.90 17.96 8.46
C LEU A 105 -2.37 18.03 7.02
N ASP A 106 -1.80 19.18 6.69
CA ASP A 106 -1.05 19.32 5.46
C ASP A 106 0.28 18.55 5.55
N VAL A 107 0.42 17.50 4.78
CA VAL A 107 1.65 16.69 4.73
C VAL A 107 2.85 17.56 4.32
N ALA A 108 2.66 18.62 3.52
CA ALA A 108 3.72 19.53 3.12
C ALA A 108 4.31 20.31 4.32
N SER A 109 3.55 20.47 5.41
CA SER A 109 3.99 21.12 6.64
C SER A 109 4.86 20.24 7.55
N LEU A 110 4.90 18.92 7.30
CA LEU A 110 5.71 17.99 8.09
C LEU A 110 7.21 18.24 7.87
N PRO A 111 8.07 17.91 8.86
CA PRO A 111 9.51 17.98 8.70
C PRO A 111 9.98 17.23 7.43
N GLU A 112 10.93 17.82 6.72
CA GLU A 112 11.45 17.27 5.47
C GLU A 112 11.84 15.78 5.57
N ARG A 113 12.56 15.41 6.65
CA ARG A 113 12.95 14.02 6.93
C ARG A 113 11.77 13.05 7.06
N VAL A 114 10.60 13.55 7.49
CA VAL A 114 9.38 12.74 7.59
C VAL A 114 8.74 12.62 6.22
N ARG A 115 8.60 13.74 5.51
CA ARG A 115 8.01 13.77 4.15
C ARG A 115 8.79 12.92 3.15
N ALA A 116 10.12 12.91 3.27
CA ALA A 116 10.97 12.09 2.40
C ALA A 116 10.72 10.59 2.56
N ASN A 117 10.10 10.16 3.67
CA ASN A 117 9.77 8.76 3.96
C ASN A 117 10.95 7.79 3.77
N MET A 118 12.17 8.28 3.97
CA MET A 118 13.42 7.55 3.76
C MET A 118 14.32 7.62 5.00
N PRO A 119 15.14 6.59 5.28
CA PRO A 119 16.19 6.68 6.28
C PRO A 119 17.15 7.84 5.97
N PRO A 120 17.65 8.60 6.97
CA PRO A 120 18.50 9.78 6.74
C PRO A 120 19.73 9.49 5.85
N TRP A 121 20.43 8.39 6.10
CA TRP A 121 21.61 8.01 5.32
C TRP A 121 21.32 7.78 3.84
N LEU A 122 20.12 7.25 3.53
CA LEU A 122 19.69 7.02 2.14
C LEU A 122 19.25 8.33 1.49
N LEU A 123 18.52 9.17 2.24
CA LEU A 123 18.11 10.48 1.76
C LEU A 123 19.30 11.35 1.35
N GLU A 124 20.34 11.41 2.18
CA GLU A 124 21.57 12.15 1.89
C GLU A 124 22.25 11.65 0.60
N ARG A 125 22.34 10.33 0.41
CA ARG A 125 22.90 9.75 -0.81
C ARG A 125 22.05 10.05 -2.04
N LEU A 126 20.75 9.92 -1.94
CA LEU A 126 19.83 10.25 -3.03
C LEU A 126 19.89 11.73 -3.38
N GLN A 127 19.96 12.61 -2.39
CA GLN A 127 20.11 14.05 -2.61
C GLN A 127 21.39 14.38 -3.38
N SER A 128 22.53 13.72 -3.06
CA SER A 128 23.79 13.95 -3.74
C SER A 128 23.78 13.51 -5.20
N VAL A 129 22.98 12.49 -5.56
CA VAL A 129 22.91 11.95 -6.92
C VAL A 129 21.82 12.63 -7.75
N LEU A 130 20.66 12.85 -7.17
CA LEU A 130 19.46 13.32 -7.88
C LEU A 130 19.28 14.83 -7.87
N GLY A 131 19.89 15.55 -6.91
CA GLY A 131 19.76 17.00 -6.79
C GLY A 131 18.29 17.44 -6.81
N GLN A 132 17.92 18.26 -7.80
CA GLN A 132 16.53 18.74 -7.97
C GLN A 132 15.53 17.62 -8.33
N GLY A 133 16.00 16.48 -8.84
CA GLY A 133 15.18 15.31 -9.16
C GLY A 133 14.73 14.49 -7.94
N LEU A 134 15.22 14.81 -6.72
CA LEU A 134 14.94 14.02 -5.52
C LEU A 134 13.44 13.92 -5.22
N TRP A 135 12.74 15.03 -5.14
CA TRP A 135 11.32 15.05 -4.76
C TRP A 135 10.41 14.34 -5.77
N PRO A 136 10.53 14.58 -7.08
CA PRO A 136 9.81 13.77 -8.07
C PRO A 136 10.11 12.27 -7.96
N PHE A 137 11.35 11.89 -7.66
CA PHE A 137 11.72 10.50 -7.45
C PHE A 137 11.05 9.90 -6.20
N LEU A 138 11.10 10.60 -5.05
CA LEU A 138 10.45 10.13 -3.82
C LEU A 138 8.94 9.98 -3.99
N GLN A 139 8.30 10.92 -4.67
CA GLN A 139 6.87 10.86 -4.98
C GLN A 139 6.54 9.64 -5.85
N ALA A 140 7.32 9.38 -6.90
CA ALA A 140 7.13 8.21 -7.76
C ALA A 140 7.30 6.88 -7.00
N MET A 141 8.15 6.85 -5.97
CA MET A 141 8.35 5.65 -5.12
C MET A 141 7.16 5.34 -4.21
N GLU A 142 6.30 6.31 -3.94
CA GLU A 142 5.08 6.12 -3.12
C GLU A 142 3.88 5.62 -3.92
N GLU A 143 3.92 5.77 -5.25
CA GLU A 143 2.86 5.29 -6.13
C GLU A 143 2.82 3.75 -6.18
N PRO A 144 1.62 3.16 -6.32
CA PRO A 144 1.50 1.74 -6.58
C PRO A 144 2.22 1.36 -7.88
N ALA A 145 3.02 0.29 -7.84
CA ALA A 145 3.65 -0.21 -9.05
C ALA A 145 2.58 -0.70 -10.06
N PRO A 146 2.71 -0.37 -11.35
CA PRO A 146 1.84 -0.93 -12.37
C PRO A 146 2.03 -2.44 -12.47
N LEU A 147 0.98 -3.15 -12.86
CA LEU A 147 1.06 -4.58 -13.09
C LEU A 147 1.55 -4.84 -14.52
N ASP A 148 2.82 -5.18 -14.64
CA ASP A 148 3.45 -5.55 -15.90
C ASP A 148 3.58 -7.07 -16.02
N LEU A 149 3.15 -7.60 -17.14
CA LEU A 149 3.21 -9.02 -17.49
C LEU A 149 4.18 -9.24 -18.64
N ARG A 150 4.85 -10.38 -18.67
CA ARG A 150 5.69 -10.79 -19.81
C ARG A 150 5.01 -11.93 -20.56
N VAL A 151 4.78 -11.75 -21.84
CA VAL A 151 4.23 -12.79 -22.71
C VAL A 151 5.23 -13.93 -22.89
N ASN A 152 4.74 -15.17 -22.73
CA ASN A 152 5.52 -16.36 -23.06
C ASN A 152 5.47 -16.61 -24.56
N THR A 153 6.54 -16.24 -25.25
CA THR A 153 6.66 -16.31 -26.72
C THR A 153 6.65 -17.74 -27.30
N PHE A 154 6.85 -18.76 -26.47
CA PHE A 154 6.65 -20.15 -26.87
C PHE A 154 5.17 -20.52 -27.02
N LYS A 155 4.26 -19.75 -26.40
CA LYS A 155 2.83 -20.05 -26.38
C LYS A 155 2.00 -19.08 -27.21
N ALA A 156 2.37 -17.78 -27.25
CA ALA A 156 1.56 -16.75 -27.90
C ALA A 156 2.43 -15.57 -28.36
N LYS A 157 1.91 -14.79 -29.30
CA LYS A 157 2.44 -13.46 -29.65
C LYS A 157 1.83 -12.39 -28.76
N ARG A 158 2.57 -11.30 -28.47
CA ARG A 158 2.11 -10.22 -27.60
C ARG A 158 0.77 -9.62 -28.09
N GLU A 159 0.64 -9.41 -29.38
CA GLU A 159 -0.54 -8.79 -30.01
C GLU A 159 -1.79 -9.65 -29.80
N ALA A 160 -1.66 -10.98 -29.86
CA ALA A 160 -2.74 -11.90 -29.61
C ALA A 160 -3.19 -11.86 -28.12
N VAL A 161 -2.23 -11.79 -27.18
CA VAL A 161 -2.55 -11.71 -25.74
C VAL A 161 -3.18 -10.35 -25.39
N LEU A 162 -2.73 -9.26 -26.01
CA LEU A 162 -3.36 -7.94 -25.85
C LEU A 162 -4.82 -7.99 -26.28
N ALA A 163 -5.10 -8.49 -27.49
CA ALA A 163 -6.48 -8.61 -28.01
C ALA A 163 -7.35 -9.53 -27.12
N GLU A 164 -6.80 -10.59 -26.56
CA GLU A 164 -7.50 -11.49 -25.63
C GLU A 164 -7.88 -10.77 -24.33
N PHE A 165 -6.95 -10.01 -23.72
CA PHE A 165 -7.24 -9.23 -22.51
C PHE A 165 -8.28 -8.15 -22.74
N GLU A 166 -8.19 -7.40 -23.84
CA GLU A 166 -9.20 -6.41 -24.23
C GLU A 166 -10.59 -7.04 -24.43
N ALA A 167 -10.65 -8.20 -25.11
CA ALA A 167 -11.91 -8.93 -25.31
C ALA A 167 -12.52 -9.42 -23.98
N GLN A 168 -11.69 -9.70 -22.98
CA GLN A 168 -12.12 -10.09 -21.63
C GLN A 168 -12.42 -8.90 -20.71
N GLY A 169 -12.28 -7.67 -21.19
CA GLY A 169 -12.56 -6.44 -20.44
C GLY A 169 -11.43 -6.01 -19.49
N PHE A 170 -10.19 -6.48 -19.71
CA PHE A 170 -9.00 -6.02 -19.01
C PHE A 170 -8.26 -4.97 -19.84
N PRO A 171 -8.40 -3.67 -19.52
CA PRO A 171 -7.67 -2.63 -20.23
C PRO A 171 -6.16 -2.85 -20.11
N CYS A 172 -5.45 -2.87 -21.23
CA CYS A 172 -4.02 -3.12 -21.23
C CYS A 172 -3.31 -2.40 -22.39
N VAL A 173 -1.99 -2.16 -22.20
CA VAL A 173 -1.14 -1.53 -23.21
C VAL A 173 0.20 -2.24 -23.31
N SER A 174 0.90 -2.06 -24.42
CA SER A 174 2.29 -2.49 -24.57
C SER A 174 3.21 -1.68 -23.64
N THR A 175 4.16 -2.36 -22.95
CA THR A 175 5.15 -1.63 -22.15
C THR A 175 6.18 -0.93 -23.06
N PRO A 176 6.68 0.29 -22.69
CA PRO A 176 7.55 1.08 -23.57
C PRO A 176 8.95 0.47 -23.77
N HIS A 177 9.45 -0.31 -22.79
CA HIS A 177 10.84 -0.78 -22.78
C HIS A 177 10.99 -2.28 -23.04
N SER A 178 9.90 -3.03 -23.19
CA SER A 178 9.96 -4.46 -23.46
C SER A 178 9.09 -4.83 -24.66
N PRO A 179 9.64 -5.50 -25.68
CA PRO A 179 8.85 -5.98 -26.81
C PRO A 179 7.85 -7.10 -26.43
N LEU A 180 7.99 -7.68 -25.24
CA LEU A 180 7.16 -8.78 -24.73
C LEU A 180 6.27 -8.35 -23.56
N GLY A 181 6.36 -7.10 -23.16
CA GLY A 181 5.66 -6.58 -21.97
C GLY A 181 4.25 -6.12 -22.29
N ILE A 182 3.33 -6.40 -21.38
CA ILE A 182 1.95 -5.90 -21.34
C ILE A 182 1.71 -5.29 -19.96
N ARG A 183 1.20 -4.06 -19.92
CA ARG A 183 0.79 -3.37 -18.69
C ARG A 183 -0.72 -3.39 -18.58
N LEU A 184 -1.24 -3.89 -17.45
CA LEU A 184 -2.65 -3.75 -17.11
C LEU A 184 -2.90 -2.34 -16.55
N GLN A 185 -4.09 -1.77 -16.88
CA GLN A 185 -4.51 -0.43 -16.46
C GLN A 185 -5.65 -0.48 -15.44
#